data_746cf567216c41dde4e9f6433865d4a5
#
_entry.id   746cf567216c41dde4e9f6433865d4a5
#
_cell.length_a   1.000
_cell.length_b   1.000
_cell.length_c   1.000
_cell.angle_alpha   90.00
_cell.angle_beta   90.00
_cell.angle_gamma   90.00
#
_symmetry.space_group_name_H-M   'P 1'
#
loop_
_entity.id
_entity.type
_entity.pdbx_description
1 polymer ?
#
loop_
_entity_poly.entity_id
_entity_poly.type
_entity_poly.pdbx_seq_one_letter_code
_entity_poly.pdbx_strand_id
1 'polypeptide(L)'
;MAALPAGAKAPVFSLQSSDGKKLNLADALKKGPVVAAFFKVSCPTCQFTAPFLERLYESYGGEKFTLWGISQDDAADTREFCQEFEIEFPALIDDYGYPVSNQYGITNVPSVFFIAPEGKIQESSVGFSKKDLEKIAVATAKATGTPPVSFFKPGEVIPDLKPG
;
A
#
# COMPACT_ATOMS: atom_id res chain seq x y z
N MET A 1 17.16 -4.90 10.11
CA MET A 1 16.87 -3.66 9.36
C MET A 1 15.43 -3.27 9.56
N ALA A 2 15.15 -2.00 9.65
CA ALA A 2 13.80 -1.47 9.78
C ALA A 2 13.28 -1.02 8.41
N ALA A 3 11.97 -0.86 8.28
CA ALA A 3 11.36 -0.29 7.09
C ALA A 3 11.98 1.08 6.77
N LEU A 4 12.13 1.38 5.49
CA LEU A 4 12.70 2.64 5.06
C LEU A 4 11.87 3.81 5.61
N PRO A 5 12.52 4.86 6.14
CA PRO A 5 11.81 5.98 6.75
C PRO A 5 11.36 7.01 5.71
N ALA A 6 10.48 7.91 6.14
CA ALA A 6 10.17 9.11 5.38
C ALA A 6 11.45 9.90 5.09
N GLY A 7 11.57 10.42 3.89
CA GLY A 7 12.76 11.10 3.40
C GLY A 7 13.70 10.22 2.59
N ALA A 8 13.60 8.90 2.71
CA ALA A 8 14.42 7.98 1.93
C ALA A 8 13.95 7.91 0.48
N LYS A 9 14.89 7.63 -0.42
CA LYS A 9 14.55 7.36 -1.81
C LYS A 9 13.91 5.97 -1.90
N ALA A 10 12.76 5.88 -2.56
CA ALA A 10 12.09 4.60 -2.77
C ALA A 10 12.84 3.77 -3.80
N PRO A 11 13.27 2.53 -3.48
CA PRO A 11 13.86 1.65 -4.48
C PRO A 11 12.89 1.39 -5.63
N VAL A 12 13.36 1.54 -6.86
CA VAL A 12 12.54 1.21 -8.03
C VAL A 12 12.45 -0.30 -8.18
N PHE A 13 11.31 -0.75 -8.68
CA PHE A 13 11.07 -2.19 -8.87
C PHE A 13 10.11 -2.44 -10.01
N SER A 14 10.11 -3.67 -10.48
CA SER A 14 9.17 -4.17 -11.46
C SER A 14 8.71 -5.54 -11.01
N LEU A 15 7.40 -5.71 -10.86
CA LEU A 15 6.80 -6.97 -10.39
C LEU A 15 5.59 -7.31 -11.25
N GLN A 16 5.26 -8.59 -11.30
CA GLN A 16 4.02 -9.01 -11.93
C GLN A 16 2.87 -8.89 -10.96
N SER A 17 1.72 -8.44 -11.44
CA SER A 17 0.50 -8.46 -10.66
C SER A 17 -0.06 -9.89 -10.59
N SER A 18 -1.03 -10.10 -9.70
CA SER A 18 -1.66 -11.41 -9.55
C SER A 18 -2.39 -11.88 -10.80
N ASP A 19 -2.72 -10.98 -11.73
CA ASP A 19 -3.34 -11.30 -13.02
C ASP A 19 -2.33 -11.32 -14.18
N GLY A 20 -1.03 -11.28 -13.89
CA GLY A 20 0.04 -11.49 -14.86
C GLY A 20 0.57 -10.26 -15.57
N LYS A 21 0.10 -9.06 -15.22
CA LYS A 21 0.62 -7.82 -15.81
C LYS A 21 1.92 -7.41 -15.14
N LYS A 22 2.89 -7.00 -15.93
CA LYS A 22 4.14 -6.46 -15.38
C LYS A 22 3.98 -4.97 -15.10
N LEU A 23 4.20 -4.58 -13.85
CA LEU A 23 4.04 -3.20 -13.38
C LEU A 23 5.35 -2.69 -12.81
N ASN A 24 5.65 -1.43 -13.10
CA ASN A 24 6.93 -0.79 -12.78
C ASN A 24 6.70 0.49 -12.00
N LEU A 25 7.42 0.65 -10.88
CA LEU A 25 7.26 1.83 -10.03
C LEU A 25 7.59 3.13 -10.75
N ALA A 26 8.68 3.18 -11.51
CA ALA A 26 9.07 4.40 -12.21
C ALA A 26 7.98 4.88 -13.17
N ASP A 27 7.34 3.94 -13.88
CA ASP A 27 6.23 4.27 -14.79
C ASP A 27 5.01 4.79 -14.04
N ALA A 28 4.68 4.16 -12.91
CA ALA A 28 3.55 4.60 -12.08
C ALA A 28 3.77 6.00 -11.52
N LEU A 29 5.00 6.32 -11.10
CA LEU A 29 5.33 7.64 -10.55
C LEU A 29 5.21 8.76 -11.57
N LYS A 30 5.28 8.46 -12.86
CA LYS A 30 5.04 9.45 -13.92
C LYS A 30 3.61 9.96 -13.92
N LYS A 31 2.67 9.17 -13.40
CA LYS A 31 1.24 9.53 -13.36
C LYS A 31 0.86 10.25 -12.06
N GLY A 32 1.64 10.08 -11.01
CA GLY A 32 1.34 10.66 -9.70
C GLY A 32 1.97 9.84 -8.58
N PRO A 33 1.56 10.10 -7.32
CA PRO A 33 2.11 9.36 -6.19
C PRO A 33 1.66 7.90 -6.22
N VAL A 34 2.44 7.05 -5.53
CA VAL A 34 2.15 5.63 -5.38
C VAL A 34 2.08 5.29 -3.90
N VAL A 35 1.01 4.62 -3.49
CA VAL A 35 0.95 3.99 -2.17
C VAL A 35 1.27 2.51 -2.38
N ALA A 36 2.32 2.04 -1.71
CA ALA A 36 2.75 0.65 -1.76
C ALA A 36 2.51 0.02 -0.39
N ALA A 37 1.65 -1.00 -0.34
CA ALA A 37 1.27 -1.68 0.89
C ALA A 37 1.74 -3.14 0.86
N PHE A 38 2.78 -3.44 1.62
CA PHE A 38 3.34 -4.80 1.72
C PHE A 38 2.52 -5.62 2.69
N PHE A 39 2.18 -6.86 2.31
CA PHE A 39 1.31 -7.69 3.13
C PHE A 39 1.53 -9.18 2.92
N LYS A 40 0.98 -9.98 3.84
CA LYS A 40 0.85 -11.44 3.72
C LYS A 40 -0.61 -11.82 3.87
N VAL A 41 -1.04 -12.83 3.13
CA VAL A 41 -2.44 -13.26 3.16
C VAL A 41 -2.86 -13.83 4.51
N SER A 42 -1.92 -14.45 5.24
CA SER A 42 -2.17 -15.06 6.55
C SER A 42 -2.08 -14.10 7.73
N CYS A 43 -1.73 -12.84 7.48
CA CYS A 43 -1.51 -11.85 8.54
C CYS A 43 -2.84 -11.23 8.98
N PRO A 44 -3.28 -11.41 10.25
CA PRO A 44 -4.55 -10.83 10.71
C PRO A 44 -4.59 -9.30 10.62
N THR A 45 -3.48 -8.63 10.93
CA THR A 45 -3.41 -7.17 10.83
C THR A 45 -3.49 -6.70 9.37
N CYS A 46 -2.93 -7.48 8.44
CA CYS A 46 -3.08 -7.21 7.01
C CYS A 46 -4.54 -7.35 6.57
N GLN A 47 -5.21 -8.39 7.04
CA GLN A 47 -6.63 -8.62 6.75
C GLN A 47 -7.49 -7.48 7.30
N PHE A 48 -7.15 -6.99 8.49
CA PHE A 48 -7.83 -5.84 9.10
C PHE A 48 -7.59 -4.55 8.31
N THR A 49 -6.38 -4.34 7.82
CA THR A 49 -5.98 -3.10 7.14
C THR A 49 -6.49 -3.02 5.71
N ALA A 50 -6.61 -4.15 5.02
CA ALA A 50 -6.95 -4.19 3.60
C ALA A 50 -8.23 -3.43 3.23
N PRO A 51 -9.35 -3.53 3.96
CA PRO A 51 -10.55 -2.76 3.64
C PRO A 51 -10.35 -1.25 3.69
N PHE A 52 -9.50 -0.75 4.59
CA PHE A 52 -9.20 0.68 4.67
C PHE A 52 -8.37 1.15 3.49
N LEU A 53 -7.43 0.33 3.03
CA LEU A 53 -6.67 0.63 1.81
C LEU A 53 -7.60 0.63 0.59
N GLU A 54 -8.56 -0.27 0.54
CA GLU A 54 -9.54 -0.29 -0.55
C GLU A 54 -10.40 0.98 -0.54
N ARG A 55 -10.78 1.50 0.64
CA ARG A 55 -11.47 2.78 0.74
C ARG A 55 -10.64 3.92 0.16
N LEU A 56 -9.34 3.92 0.45
CA LEU A 56 -8.42 4.91 -0.10
C LEU A 56 -8.38 4.82 -1.62
N TYR A 57 -8.30 3.61 -2.15
CA TYR A 57 -8.29 3.36 -3.58
C TYR A 57 -9.58 3.82 -4.25
N GLU A 58 -10.73 3.50 -3.67
CA GLU A 58 -12.03 3.91 -4.21
C GLU A 58 -12.20 5.43 -4.18
N SER A 59 -11.68 6.09 -3.14
CA SER A 59 -11.83 7.54 -2.98
C SER A 59 -10.96 8.34 -3.93
N TYR A 60 -9.75 7.87 -4.23
CA TYR A 60 -8.76 8.63 -4.98
C TYR A 60 -8.21 7.91 -6.20
N GLY A 61 -8.58 6.68 -6.44
CA GLY A 61 -8.11 5.89 -7.56
C GLY A 61 -8.46 6.53 -8.89
N GLY A 62 -7.59 6.35 -9.89
CA GLY A 62 -7.76 6.93 -11.20
C GLY A 62 -6.41 7.17 -11.86
N GLU A 63 -6.34 8.21 -12.71
CA GLU A 63 -5.14 8.47 -13.51
C GLU A 63 -4.02 9.15 -12.73
N LYS A 64 -4.33 9.80 -11.61
CA LYS A 64 -3.37 10.63 -10.87
C LYS A 64 -2.84 9.98 -9.60
N PHE A 65 -3.19 8.73 -9.34
CA PHE A 65 -2.84 8.04 -8.12
C PHE A 65 -2.80 6.54 -8.35
N THR A 66 -1.79 5.88 -7.81
CA THR A 66 -1.65 4.43 -7.87
C THR A 66 -1.59 3.87 -6.45
N LEU A 67 -2.38 2.84 -6.19
CA LEU A 67 -2.27 2.06 -4.96
C LEU A 67 -2.04 0.60 -5.34
N TRP A 68 -0.95 0.04 -4.84
CA TRP A 68 -0.60 -1.36 -5.03
C TRP A 68 -0.46 -2.07 -3.70
N GLY A 69 -1.06 -3.25 -3.60
CA GLY A 69 -0.66 -4.21 -2.58
C GLY A 69 0.56 -4.96 -3.12
N ILE A 70 1.55 -5.19 -2.26
CA ILE A 70 2.72 -6.01 -2.62
C ILE A 70 2.70 -7.23 -1.72
N SER A 71 2.37 -8.38 -2.32
CA SER A 71 2.12 -9.62 -1.61
C SER A 71 3.41 -10.45 -1.51
N GLN A 72 3.65 -11.00 -0.32
CA GLN A 72 4.74 -11.95 -0.11
C GLN A 72 4.31 -13.39 -0.38
N ASP A 73 3.08 -13.59 -0.85
CA ASP A 73 2.53 -14.89 -1.21
C ASP A 73 2.41 -15.03 -2.73
N ASP A 74 2.13 -16.26 -3.20
CA ASP A 74 2.03 -16.49 -4.63
C ASP A 74 0.76 -15.86 -5.24
N ALA A 75 0.67 -15.91 -6.56
CA ALA A 75 -0.44 -15.29 -7.28
C ALA A 75 -1.79 -15.92 -6.93
N ALA A 76 -1.84 -17.24 -6.77
CA ALA A 76 -3.09 -17.95 -6.48
C ALA A 76 -3.64 -17.55 -5.13
N ASP A 77 -2.79 -17.59 -4.08
CA ASP A 77 -3.21 -17.23 -2.73
C ASP A 77 -3.56 -15.74 -2.63
N THR A 78 -2.82 -14.90 -3.35
CA THR A 78 -3.08 -13.47 -3.40
C THR A 78 -4.43 -13.17 -4.06
N ARG A 79 -4.76 -13.85 -5.17
CA ARG A 79 -6.07 -13.69 -5.81
C ARG A 79 -7.21 -14.10 -4.88
N GLU A 80 -7.04 -15.20 -4.16
CA GLU A 80 -8.02 -15.67 -3.20
C GLU A 80 -8.25 -14.65 -2.08
N PHE A 81 -7.17 -14.08 -1.55
CA PHE A 81 -7.23 -13.00 -0.57
C PHE A 81 -8.01 -11.79 -1.09
N CYS A 82 -7.69 -11.34 -2.31
CA CYS A 82 -8.38 -10.20 -2.91
C CYS A 82 -9.87 -10.46 -3.12
N GLN A 83 -10.25 -11.68 -3.48
CA GLN A 83 -11.66 -12.06 -3.60
C GLN A 83 -12.36 -12.05 -2.24
N GLU A 84 -11.73 -12.65 -1.24
CA GLU A 84 -12.31 -12.74 0.11
C GLU A 84 -12.56 -11.37 0.73
N PHE A 85 -11.60 -10.46 0.59
CA PHE A 85 -11.69 -9.13 1.17
C PHE A 85 -12.20 -8.06 0.21
N GLU A 86 -12.66 -8.46 -0.97
CA GLU A 86 -13.24 -7.57 -1.99
C GLU A 86 -12.27 -6.44 -2.35
N ILE A 87 -11.02 -6.79 -2.60
CA ILE A 87 -9.95 -5.85 -2.94
C ILE A 87 -9.87 -5.71 -4.46
N GLU A 88 -9.97 -4.47 -4.95
CA GLU A 88 -9.87 -4.15 -6.37
C GLU A 88 -8.57 -3.48 -6.76
N PHE A 89 -7.82 -2.90 -5.80
CA PHE A 89 -6.51 -2.37 -6.14
C PHE A 89 -5.59 -3.51 -6.60
N PRO A 90 -4.68 -3.23 -7.54
CA PRO A 90 -3.77 -4.27 -8.04
C PRO A 90 -2.88 -4.81 -6.94
N ALA A 91 -2.68 -6.12 -6.92
CA ALA A 91 -1.75 -6.80 -6.02
C ALA A 91 -0.59 -7.34 -6.85
N LEU A 92 0.64 -6.97 -6.46
CA LEU A 92 1.87 -7.38 -7.10
C LEU A 92 2.51 -8.51 -6.29
N ILE A 93 3.23 -9.39 -6.95
CA ILE A 93 3.76 -10.62 -6.34
C ILE A 93 5.25 -10.49 -6.09
N ASP A 94 5.63 -10.59 -4.82
CA ASP A 94 7.02 -10.51 -4.35
C ASP A 94 7.32 -11.75 -3.48
N ASP A 95 7.14 -12.95 -4.06
CA ASP A 95 7.17 -14.19 -3.30
C ASP A 95 8.56 -14.80 -3.15
N TYR A 96 9.25 -15.14 -4.21
CA TYR A 96 10.55 -15.83 -4.13
C TYR A 96 11.65 -14.95 -3.55
N GLY A 97 12.05 -15.23 -2.30
CA GLY A 97 13.12 -14.50 -1.64
C GLY A 97 12.78 -13.07 -1.27
N TYR A 98 11.58 -12.62 -1.56
CA TYR A 98 11.08 -11.28 -1.20
C TYR A 98 12.03 -10.14 -1.59
N PRO A 99 12.48 -10.06 -2.85
CA PRO A 99 13.54 -9.09 -3.20
C PRO A 99 13.13 -7.63 -2.97
N VAL A 100 11.89 -7.27 -3.31
CA VAL A 100 11.43 -5.89 -3.13
C VAL A 100 11.16 -5.59 -1.66
N SER A 101 10.54 -6.52 -0.95
CA SER A 101 10.35 -6.38 0.50
C SER A 101 11.69 -6.16 1.21
N ASN A 102 12.72 -6.89 0.82
CA ASN A 102 14.05 -6.74 1.40
C ASN A 102 14.65 -5.37 1.08
N GLN A 103 14.47 -4.86 -0.12
CA GLN A 103 14.95 -3.52 -0.50
C GLN A 103 14.28 -2.43 0.31
N TYR A 104 13.01 -2.62 0.67
CA TYR A 104 12.26 -1.65 1.47
C TYR A 104 12.45 -1.84 2.98
N GLY A 105 13.26 -2.82 3.38
CA GLY A 105 13.56 -3.07 4.79
C GLY A 105 12.38 -3.63 5.57
N ILE A 106 11.49 -4.38 4.91
CA ILE A 106 10.28 -4.89 5.55
C ILE A 106 10.64 -5.92 6.62
N THR A 107 10.25 -5.66 7.86
CA THR A 107 10.39 -6.59 8.98
C THR A 107 9.04 -7.08 9.49
N ASN A 108 8.02 -6.28 9.30
CA ASN A 108 6.64 -6.56 9.72
C ASN A 108 5.68 -6.17 8.60
N VAL A 109 4.58 -6.90 8.50
CA VAL A 109 3.49 -6.56 7.59
C VAL A 109 2.22 -6.31 8.41
N PRO A 110 1.36 -5.39 7.98
CA PRO A 110 1.51 -4.55 6.81
C PRO A 110 2.54 -3.44 7.01
N SER A 111 3.21 -3.06 5.94
CA SER A 111 4.02 -1.84 5.91
C SER A 111 3.56 -1.03 4.72
N VAL A 112 3.24 0.24 4.95
CA VAL A 112 2.62 1.10 3.93
C VAL A 112 3.48 2.34 3.71
N PHE A 113 3.76 2.62 2.44
CA PHE A 113 4.59 3.76 2.04
C PHE A 113 3.81 4.65 1.09
N PHE A 114 3.84 5.96 1.34
CA PHE A 114 3.40 6.94 0.36
C PHE A 114 4.65 7.47 -0.35
N ILE A 115 4.73 7.23 -1.66
CA ILE A 115 5.89 7.60 -2.48
C ILE A 115 5.48 8.77 -3.36
N ALA A 116 6.14 9.91 -3.16
CA ALA A 116 5.89 11.11 -3.96
C ALA A 116 6.36 10.91 -5.41
N PRO A 117 5.80 11.66 -6.37
CA PRO A 117 6.16 11.48 -7.79
C PRO A 117 7.65 11.58 -8.11
N GLU A 118 8.42 12.35 -7.33
CA GLU A 118 9.86 12.44 -7.50
C GLU A 118 10.61 11.22 -6.98
N GLY A 119 9.91 10.22 -6.42
CA GLY A 119 10.53 8.97 -5.98
C GLY A 119 10.96 8.94 -4.52
N LYS A 120 10.59 9.95 -3.73
CA LYS A 120 10.93 9.99 -2.32
C LYS A 120 9.78 9.47 -1.47
N ILE A 121 10.08 8.65 -0.46
CA ILE A 121 9.10 8.20 0.52
C ILE A 121 8.71 9.41 1.38
N GLN A 122 7.45 9.78 1.35
CA GLN A 122 6.94 10.90 2.13
C GLN A 122 6.32 10.43 3.44
N GLU A 123 5.66 9.28 3.44
CA GLU A 123 5.10 8.66 4.63
C GLU A 123 5.50 7.18 4.67
N SER A 124 5.82 6.67 5.87
CA SER A 124 6.21 5.28 6.10
C SER A 124 5.52 4.81 7.37
N SER A 125 4.78 3.71 7.27
CA SER A 125 3.97 3.20 8.38
C SER A 125 4.15 1.68 8.50
N VAL A 126 4.29 1.19 9.74
CA VAL A 126 4.46 -0.24 10.04
C VAL A 126 3.32 -0.68 10.95
N GLY A 127 2.69 -1.82 10.61
CA GLY A 127 1.49 -2.28 11.27
C GLY A 127 0.28 -1.44 10.85
N PHE A 128 -0.82 -1.56 11.59
CA PHE A 128 -1.96 -0.67 11.40
C PHE A 128 -1.78 0.56 12.30
N SER A 129 -1.78 1.73 11.71
CA SER A 129 -1.76 3.00 12.45
C SER A 129 -2.83 3.91 11.86
N LYS A 130 -3.85 4.21 12.67
CA LYS A 130 -4.94 5.09 12.27
C LYS A 130 -4.40 6.46 11.86
N LYS A 131 -3.51 7.02 12.68
CA LYS A 131 -2.90 8.32 12.44
C LYS A 131 -2.10 8.35 11.14
N ASP A 132 -1.30 7.30 10.88
CA ASP A 132 -0.49 7.24 9.67
C ASP A 132 -1.35 7.09 8.42
N LEU A 133 -2.40 6.28 8.48
CA LEU A 133 -3.33 6.13 7.35
C LEU A 133 -4.07 7.44 7.06
N GLU A 134 -4.43 8.20 8.09
CA GLU A 134 -5.02 9.52 7.90
C GLU A 134 -4.04 10.48 7.22
N LYS A 135 -2.76 10.45 7.61
CA LYS A 135 -1.72 11.25 6.96
C LYS A 135 -1.55 10.87 5.47
N ILE A 136 -1.57 9.58 5.18
CA ILE A 136 -1.47 9.09 3.80
C ILE A 136 -2.67 9.56 2.99
N ALA A 137 -3.87 9.49 3.55
CA ALA A 137 -5.08 9.95 2.89
C ALA A 137 -5.03 11.45 2.59
N VAL A 138 -4.56 12.27 3.53
CA VAL A 138 -4.39 13.71 3.35
C VAL A 138 -3.35 13.99 2.25
N ALA A 139 -2.22 13.29 2.28
CA ALA A 139 -1.18 13.45 1.26
C ALA A 139 -1.68 13.07 -0.13
N THR A 140 -2.49 12.02 -0.21
CA THR A 140 -3.09 11.57 -1.48
C THR A 140 -4.09 12.61 -2.02
N ALA A 141 -4.95 13.11 -1.16
CA ALA A 141 -5.92 14.16 -1.53
C ALA A 141 -5.21 15.39 -2.08
N LYS A 142 -4.17 15.83 -1.38
CA LYS A 142 -3.39 16.99 -1.80
C LYS A 142 -2.69 16.77 -3.15
N ALA A 143 -2.09 15.60 -3.32
CA ALA A 143 -1.35 15.29 -4.55
C ALA A 143 -2.26 15.13 -5.77
N THR A 144 -3.49 14.67 -5.57
CA THR A 144 -4.47 14.49 -6.65
C THR A 144 -5.32 15.73 -6.90
N GLY A 145 -5.20 16.77 -6.06
CA GLY A 145 -6.03 17.98 -6.16
C GLY A 145 -7.48 17.72 -5.81
N THR A 146 -7.75 16.70 -5.02
CA THR A 146 -9.09 16.28 -4.63
C THR A 146 -9.40 16.76 -3.21
N PRO A 147 -10.64 17.16 -2.90
CA PRO A 147 -11.00 17.49 -1.51
C PRO A 147 -10.79 16.28 -0.60
N PRO A 148 -10.28 16.48 0.63
CA PRO A 148 -10.13 15.38 1.58
C PRO A 148 -11.47 14.72 1.88
N VAL A 149 -11.49 13.38 1.84
CA VAL A 149 -12.67 12.58 2.17
C VAL A 149 -12.46 11.98 3.56
N SER A 150 -13.54 11.90 4.36
CA SER A 150 -13.47 11.23 5.65
C SER A 150 -13.12 9.76 5.44
N PHE A 151 -11.93 9.39 5.85
CA PHE A 151 -11.36 8.06 5.61
C PHE A 151 -12.00 6.99 6.51
N PHE A 152 -12.22 7.35 7.78
CA PHE A 152 -12.90 6.49 8.72
C PHE A 152 -14.35 6.97 8.87
N LYS A 153 -15.30 6.03 8.86
CA LYS A 153 -16.72 6.34 8.94
C LYS A 153 -17.11 6.74 10.36
N PRO A 154 -18.06 7.70 10.51
CA PRO A 154 -18.59 8.01 11.84
C PRO A 154 -19.16 6.76 12.51
N GLY A 155 -18.87 6.58 13.80
CA GLY A 155 -19.37 5.45 14.57
C GLY A 155 -18.56 4.17 14.46
N GLU A 156 -17.55 4.12 13.59
CA GLU A 156 -16.64 2.98 13.55
C GLU A 156 -15.73 2.99 14.76
N VAL A 157 -15.60 1.84 15.40
CA VAL A 157 -14.63 1.66 16.50
C VAL A 157 -13.31 1.20 15.90
N ILE A 158 -12.38 2.15 15.75
CA ILE A 158 -11.08 1.91 15.11
C ILE A 158 -9.98 2.05 16.16
N PRO A 159 -9.17 1.02 16.41
CA PRO A 159 -8.03 1.16 17.31
C PRO A 159 -6.99 2.11 16.73
N ASP A 160 -6.22 2.77 17.60
CA ASP A 160 -5.15 3.67 17.14
C ASP A 160 -4.03 2.89 16.46
N LEU A 161 -3.69 1.73 17.01
CA LEU A 161 -2.57 0.90 16.53
C LEU A 161 -2.93 -0.58 16.61
N LYS A 162 -2.45 -1.36 15.64
CA LYS A 162 -2.40 -2.82 15.70
C LYS A 162 -1.03 -3.26 15.18
N PRO A 163 -0.24 -4.02 15.97
CA PRO A 163 1.06 -4.49 15.49
C PRO A 163 0.87 -5.49 14.34
N GLY A 164 1.82 -5.45 13.43
CA GLY A 164 1.88 -6.37 12.32
C GLY A 164 2.52 -7.70 12.66
#